data_c388f34909a45091ccacbaf1f3a12d59
#
_entry.id   c388f34909a45091ccacbaf1f3a12d59
#
_cell.length_a   1.000
_cell.length_b   1.000
_cell.length_c   1.000
_cell.angle_alpha   90.00
_cell.angle_beta   90.00
_cell.angle_gamma   90.00
#
_symmetry.space_group_name_H-M   'P 1'
#
loop_
_entity.id
_entity.type
_entity.pdbx_description
1 polymer ?
#
loop_
_entity_poly.entity_id
_entity_poly.type
_entity_poly.pdbx_seq_one_letter_code
_entity_poly.pdbx_strand_id
1 'polypeptide(L)'
;EPGFLTYGELLLKGETDDEVIFSTYVCHPSMCNDNLSGPTMLTYLAKEISKRKTKLSYRFLFLPETIGAITWLSINKNNLNKIKAGLVATCLGDPGNFTYKKSKLEISYIDKITIKLLEDNSSDFRIEEFKPFGSDERQYCSPGINLPIGSLMKTMYYKFPEYHTSADNLEFVTPKSLESSFLMYHKIYETLEDNDYYENLNPMCEPQLSKRGLRNNIGGPKETNNFQESIDWILNMSDGENSLLDIAIKSNLSFGLIKKCADILEKNQLIKKI
;
A
#
# COMPACT_ATOMS: atom_id res chain seq x y z
N GLU A 1 -36.77 -20.28 -4.23
CA GLU A 1 -35.69 -21.29 -4.05
C GLU A 1 -34.60 -20.71 -3.14
N PRO A 2 -33.94 -21.50 -2.28
CA PRO A 2 -32.81 -21.07 -1.50
C PRO A 2 -31.65 -20.68 -2.44
N GLY A 3 -31.10 -19.51 -2.26
CA GLY A 3 -29.92 -19.03 -2.98
C GLY A 3 -28.67 -19.08 -2.10
N PHE A 4 -27.49 -19.07 -2.73
CA PHE A 4 -26.19 -19.06 -2.06
C PHE A 4 -25.33 -17.92 -2.59
N LEU A 5 -24.57 -17.30 -1.70
CA LEU A 5 -23.47 -16.43 -2.05
C LEU A 5 -22.20 -17.04 -1.48
N THR A 6 -21.26 -17.38 -2.36
CA THR A 6 -19.98 -17.99 -1.97
C THR A 6 -18.88 -16.94 -2.13
N TYR A 7 -18.00 -16.84 -1.13
CA TYR A 7 -16.79 -16.03 -1.20
C TYR A 7 -15.63 -16.76 -0.52
N GLY A 8 -14.42 -16.37 -0.88
CA GLY A 8 -13.19 -16.83 -0.24
C GLY A 8 -12.66 -15.78 0.72
N GLU A 9 -12.16 -16.22 1.88
CA GLU A 9 -11.56 -15.38 2.88
C GLU A 9 -10.34 -16.07 3.49
N LEU A 10 -9.22 -15.32 3.61
CA LEU A 10 -8.02 -15.76 4.31
C LEU A 10 -7.58 -14.65 5.25
N LEU A 11 -7.44 -14.98 6.53
CA LEU A 11 -6.82 -14.10 7.53
C LEU A 11 -5.43 -14.64 7.90
N LEU A 12 -4.40 -13.86 7.59
CA LEU A 12 -3.04 -14.06 8.10
C LEU A 12 -2.91 -13.19 9.36
N LYS A 13 -2.92 -13.82 10.52
CA LYS A 13 -2.89 -13.11 11.79
C LYS A 13 -1.48 -12.63 12.10
N GLY A 14 -1.34 -11.34 12.39
CA GLY A 14 -0.13 -10.69 12.86
C GLY A 14 -0.06 -10.62 14.39
N GLU A 15 0.87 -9.81 14.88
CA GLU A 15 1.07 -9.56 16.32
C GLU A 15 -0.05 -8.70 16.91
N THR A 16 -0.65 -7.83 16.09
CA THR A 16 -1.77 -6.95 16.50
C THR A 16 -3.08 -7.38 15.87
N ASP A 17 -4.18 -6.91 16.44
CA ASP A 17 -5.53 -7.08 15.89
C ASP A 17 -5.88 -6.04 14.82
N ASP A 18 -4.99 -5.07 14.55
CA ASP A 18 -5.17 -4.11 13.47
C ASP A 18 -5.05 -4.83 12.13
N GLU A 19 -6.05 -4.65 11.27
CA GLU A 19 -6.18 -5.38 10.01
C GLU A 19 -5.96 -4.49 8.80
N VAL A 20 -5.30 -5.05 7.79
CA VAL A 20 -5.24 -4.54 6.43
C VAL A 20 -6.05 -5.45 5.52
N ILE A 21 -6.94 -4.88 4.72
CA ILE A 21 -7.74 -5.64 3.76
C ILE A 21 -7.15 -5.53 2.36
N PHE A 22 -6.94 -6.68 1.71
CA PHE A 22 -6.77 -6.79 0.27
C PHE A 22 -8.00 -7.52 -0.30
N SER A 23 -8.83 -6.79 -1.03
CA SER A 23 -10.09 -7.29 -1.59
C SER A 23 -10.00 -7.38 -3.11
N THR A 24 -10.61 -8.42 -3.68
CA THR A 24 -10.72 -8.59 -5.13
C THR A 24 -12.01 -9.33 -5.46
N TYR A 25 -12.55 -9.11 -6.66
CA TYR A 25 -13.77 -9.80 -7.07
C TYR A 25 -13.51 -10.95 -8.05
N VAL A 26 -14.41 -11.92 -8.05
CA VAL A 26 -14.29 -13.19 -8.77
C VAL A 26 -15.49 -13.52 -9.66
N CYS A 27 -16.36 -12.54 -9.92
CA CYS A 27 -17.65 -12.75 -10.59
C CYS A 27 -17.64 -12.45 -12.10
N HIS A 28 -16.47 -12.18 -12.71
CA HIS A 28 -16.36 -11.90 -14.13
C HIS A 28 -15.80 -13.14 -14.87
N PRO A 29 -16.65 -14.08 -15.30
CA PRO A 29 -16.18 -15.31 -15.91
C PRO A 29 -15.47 -15.03 -17.24
N SER A 30 -14.35 -15.73 -17.46
CA SER A 30 -13.56 -15.64 -18.69
C SER A 30 -12.90 -14.29 -19.00
N MET A 31 -12.89 -13.34 -18.06
CA MET A 31 -12.18 -12.07 -18.17
C MET A 31 -10.82 -12.17 -17.48
N CYS A 32 -9.74 -11.87 -18.22
CA CYS A 32 -8.38 -12.05 -17.70
C CYS A 32 -7.89 -10.84 -16.90
N ASN A 33 -8.01 -9.62 -17.45
CA ASN A 33 -7.63 -8.41 -16.74
C ASN A 33 -8.69 -8.01 -15.72
N ASP A 34 -9.95 -8.06 -16.11
CA ASP A 34 -11.10 -7.73 -15.28
C ASP A 34 -11.98 -8.98 -15.00
N ASN A 35 -11.63 -9.85 -14.02
CA ASN A 35 -10.65 -9.54 -13.02
C ASN A 35 -9.82 -10.77 -12.57
N LEU A 36 -9.53 -11.73 -13.41
CA LEU A 36 -8.70 -12.88 -13.00
C LEU A 36 -7.29 -12.42 -12.55
N SER A 37 -6.82 -11.27 -13.04
CA SER A 37 -5.53 -10.67 -12.65
C SER A 37 -5.47 -10.35 -11.15
N GLY A 38 -6.54 -9.80 -10.57
CA GLY A 38 -6.65 -9.47 -9.15
C GLY A 38 -6.53 -10.69 -8.23
N PRO A 39 -7.40 -11.70 -8.36
CA PRO A 39 -7.30 -12.94 -7.57
C PRO A 39 -5.95 -13.63 -7.71
N THR A 40 -5.38 -13.67 -8.91
CA THR A 40 -4.07 -14.28 -9.14
C THR A 40 -3.00 -13.54 -8.36
N MET A 41 -2.91 -12.23 -8.50
CA MET A 41 -1.93 -11.41 -7.82
C MET A 41 -2.08 -11.48 -6.29
N LEU A 42 -3.30 -11.36 -5.75
CA LEU A 42 -3.53 -11.43 -4.31
C LEU A 42 -3.21 -12.82 -3.73
N THR A 43 -3.43 -13.90 -4.49
CA THR A 43 -3.05 -15.25 -4.06
C THR A 43 -1.53 -15.37 -3.88
N TYR A 44 -0.74 -14.84 -4.83
CA TYR A 44 0.72 -14.82 -4.70
C TYR A 44 1.19 -13.90 -3.57
N LEU A 45 0.56 -12.76 -3.40
CA LEU A 45 0.86 -11.83 -2.30
C LEU A 45 0.58 -12.49 -0.94
N ALA A 46 -0.58 -13.13 -0.78
CA ALA A 46 -0.93 -13.86 0.44
C ALA A 46 0.07 -14.97 0.76
N LYS A 47 0.47 -15.74 -0.28
CA LYS A 47 1.51 -16.77 -0.14
C LYS A 47 2.85 -16.17 0.30
N GLU A 48 3.23 -15.01 -0.19
CA GLU A 48 4.49 -14.37 0.20
C GLU A 48 4.43 -13.86 1.64
N ILE A 49 3.36 -13.17 2.02
CA ILE A 49 3.15 -12.66 3.37
C ILE A 49 3.09 -13.80 4.39
N SER A 50 2.47 -14.95 4.04
CA SER A 50 2.35 -16.10 4.95
C SER A 50 3.70 -16.72 5.38
N LYS A 51 4.80 -16.40 4.69
CA LYS A 51 6.15 -16.90 5.04
C LYS A 51 6.80 -16.12 6.19
N ARG A 52 6.24 -14.98 6.59
CA ARG A 52 6.83 -14.07 7.57
C ARG A 52 5.89 -13.84 8.75
N LYS A 53 6.45 -13.52 9.90
CA LYS A 53 5.68 -12.92 10.99
C LYS A 53 5.47 -11.45 10.67
N THR A 54 4.25 -10.96 10.84
CA THR A 54 3.84 -9.60 10.55
C THR A 54 3.37 -8.87 11.79
N LYS A 55 3.53 -7.56 11.85
CA LYS A 55 2.96 -6.71 12.91
C LYS A 55 1.44 -6.64 12.76
N LEU A 56 0.99 -6.31 11.55
CA LEU A 56 -0.42 -6.18 11.21
C LEU A 56 -1.00 -7.52 10.80
N SER A 57 -2.30 -7.67 10.98
CA SER A 57 -3.06 -8.78 10.43
C SER A 57 -3.49 -8.46 8.99
N TYR A 58 -3.39 -9.44 8.09
CA TYR A 58 -3.74 -9.26 6.67
C TYR A 58 -4.92 -10.12 6.30
N ARG A 59 -5.99 -9.48 5.83
CA ARG A 59 -7.21 -10.15 5.37
C ARG A 59 -7.31 -10.07 3.85
N PHE A 60 -7.41 -11.23 3.23
CA PHE A 60 -7.61 -11.37 1.79
C PHE A 60 -9.05 -11.79 1.53
N LEU A 61 -9.75 -11.04 0.68
CA LEU A 61 -11.15 -11.27 0.34
C LEU A 61 -11.29 -11.51 -1.17
N PHE A 62 -11.95 -12.60 -1.52
CA PHE A 62 -12.26 -13.01 -2.89
C PHE A 62 -13.79 -13.10 -3.01
N LEU A 63 -14.42 -12.05 -3.52
CA LEU A 63 -15.85 -11.81 -3.38
C LEU A 63 -16.54 -11.70 -4.75
N PRO A 64 -17.82 -12.02 -4.89
CA PRO A 64 -18.63 -11.46 -5.96
C PRO A 64 -18.68 -9.93 -5.81
N GLU A 65 -18.40 -9.19 -6.88
CA GLU A 65 -18.39 -7.73 -6.84
C GLU A 65 -19.71 -7.17 -6.30
N THR A 66 -19.61 -6.08 -5.55
CA THR A 66 -20.73 -5.37 -4.93
C THR A 66 -21.45 -6.20 -3.86
N ILE A 67 -22.17 -7.25 -4.24
CA ILE A 67 -23.00 -8.04 -3.31
C ILE A 67 -22.15 -8.81 -2.29
N GLY A 68 -20.98 -9.29 -2.70
CA GLY A 68 -20.03 -9.96 -1.81
C GLY A 68 -19.44 -9.00 -0.76
N ALA A 69 -19.01 -7.81 -1.18
CA ALA A 69 -18.52 -6.78 -0.28
C ALA A 69 -19.60 -6.35 0.73
N ILE A 70 -20.83 -6.10 0.27
CA ILE A 70 -21.98 -5.76 1.13
C ILE A 70 -22.24 -6.88 2.14
N THR A 71 -22.25 -8.14 1.70
CA THR A 71 -22.48 -9.30 2.56
C THR A 71 -21.38 -9.43 3.62
N TRP A 72 -20.12 -9.37 3.20
CA TRP A 72 -18.99 -9.44 4.11
C TRP A 72 -19.04 -8.32 5.17
N LEU A 73 -19.30 -7.08 4.76
CA LEU A 73 -19.44 -5.93 5.67
C LEU A 73 -20.60 -6.12 6.66
N SER A 74 -21.72 -6.66 6.22
CA SER A 74 -22.86 -6.95 7.10
C SER A 74 -22.52 -7.99 8.17
N ILE A 75 -21.84 -9.06 7.79
CA ILE A 75 -21.44 -10.14 8.71
C ILE A 75 -20.40 -9.65 9.72
N ASN A 76 -19.45 -8.80 9.26
CA ASN A 76 -18.31 -8.34 10.04
C ASN A 76 -18.52 -6.98 10.73
N LYS A 77 -19.73 -6.46 10.75
CA LYS A 77 -20.07 -5.11 11.24
C LYS A 77 -19.45 -4.73 12.58
N ASN A 78 -19.32 -5.68 13.50
CA ASN A 78 -18.79 -5.43 14.85
C ASN A 78 -17.26 -5.40 14.92
N ASN A 79 -16.56 -5.73 13.83
CA ASN A 79 -15.09 -5.82 13.77
C ASN A 79 -14.46 -4.79 12.82
N LEU A 80 -15.25 -3.92 12.20
CA LEU A 80 -14.77 -2.98 11.20
C LEU A 80 -13.78 -1.94 11.76
N ASN A 81 -13.83 -1.66 13.05
CA ASN A 81 -12.92 -0.76 13.75
C ASN A 81 -11.45 -1.24 13.77
N LYS A 82 -11.22 -2.54 13.55
CA LYS A 82 -9.88 -3.12 13.43
C LYS A 82 -9.22 -2.78 12.08
N ILE A 83 -10.00 -2.43 11.06
CA ILE A 83 -9.49 -2.19 9.71
C ILE A 83 -8.86 -0.80 9.65
N LYS A 84 -7.55 -0.75 9.42
CA LYS A 84 -6.73 0.49 9.39
C LYS A 84 -6.35 0.93 7.99
N ALA A 85 -6.36 0.01 7.04
CA ALA A 85 -6.01 0.26 5.65
C ALA A 85 -6.61 -0.83 4.74
N GLY A 86 -6.72 -0.56 3.45
CA GLY A 86 -7.06 -1.60 2.50
C GLY A 86 -7.01 -1.14 1.06
N LEU A 87 -6.94 -2.12 0.16
CA LEU A 87 -6.96 -1.90 -1.29
C LEU A 87 -7.90 -2.90 -1.96
N VAL A 88 -8.68 -2.40 -2.91
CA VAL A 88 -9.33 -3.22 -3.93
C VAL A 88 -8.34 -3.44 -5.07
N ALA A 89 -8.09 -4.70 -5.39
CA ALA A 89 -7.19 -5.16 -6.44
C ALA A 89 -7.99 -5.59 -7.67
N THR A 90 -7.87 -4.83 -8.75
CA THR A 90 -8.58 -5.04 -10.01
C THR A 90 -7.77 -4.57 -11.19
N CYS A 91 -7.99 -5.15 -12.38
CA CYS A 91 -7.35 -4.72 -13.63
C CYS A 91 -5.83 -4.55 -13.50
N LEU A 92 -5.12 -5.63 -13.11
CA LEU A 92 -3.70 -5.58 -12.74
C LEU A 92 -2.76 -6.20 -13.79
N GLY A 93 -3.31 -6.70 -14.90
CA GLY A 93 -2.56 -7.49 -15.88
C GLY A 93 -2.27 -6.79 -17.20
N ASP A 94 -2.87 -5.64 -17.50
CA ASP A 94 -2.68 -4.92 -18.74
C ASP A 94 -1.35 -4.13 -18.77
N PRO A 95 -0.84 -3.74 -19.96
CA PRO A 95 0.43 -3.04 -20.10
C PRO A 95 0.38 -1.56 -19.73
N GLY A 96 -0.77 -1.04 -19.29
CA GLY A 96 -0.94 0.37 -18.94
C GLY A 96 -0.18 0.79 -17.68
N ASN A 97 -0.24 2.08 -17.38
CA ASN A 97 0.35 2.65 -16.18
C ASN A 97 -0.55 2.46 -14.97
N PHE A 98 0.02 2.58 -13.77
CA PHE A 98 -0.77 2.49 -12.55
C PHE A 98 -1.77 3.63 -12.45
N THR A 99 -2.96 3.29 -11.99
CA THR A 99 -4.00 4.22 -11.56
C THR A 99 -4.38 3.89 -10.13
N TYR A 100 -4.30 4.88 -9.27
CA TYR A 100 -4.76 4.78 -7.90
C TYR A 100 -6.01 5.64 -7.70
N LYS A 101 -7.11 5.02 -7.35
CA LYS A 101 -8.33 5.69 -6.91
C LYS A 101 -8.33 5.76 -5.40
N LYS A 102 -8.30 6.99 -4.86
CA LYS A 102 -8.23 7.24 -3.42
C LYS A 102 -9.42 6.66 -2.66
N SER A 103 -9.21 6.42 -1.37
CA SER A 103 -10.29 6.21 -0.44
C SER A 103 -11.16 7.47 -0.33
N LYS A 104 -12.38 7.35 0.20
CA LYS A 104 -13.24 8.52 0.45
C LYS A 104 -12.62 9.56 1.39
N LEU A 105 -11.70 9.12 2.26
CA LEU A 105 -10.98 10.00 3.17
C LEU A 105 -9.89 10.82 2.48
N GLU A 106 -9.45 10.43 1.28
CA GLU A 106 -8.49 11.08 0.36
C GLU A 106 -7.07 11.28 0.91
N ILE A 107 -6.91 11.28 2.24
CA ILE A 107 -5.64 11.44 2.97
C ILE A 107 -5.45 10.34 4.01
N SER A 108 -6.13 9.21 3.87
CA SER A 108 -5.98 8.08 4.78
C SER A 108 -4.56 7.49 4.73
N TYR A 109 -4.24 6.64 5.69
CA TYR A 109 -2.92 6.01 5.76
C TYR A 109 -2.56 5.27 4.46
N ILE A 110 -3.53 4.51 3.89
CA ILE A 110 -3.30 3.80 2.63
C ILE A 110 -3.17 4.74 1.43
N ASP A 111 -3.87 5.89 1.44
CA ASP A 111 -3.73 6.90 0.39
C ASP A 111 -2.30 7.47 0.39
N LYS A 112 -1.79 7.86 1.55
CA LYS A 112 -0.41 8.37 1.71
C LYS A 112 0.63 7.36 1.24
N ILE A 113 0.52 6.09 1.67
CA ILE A 113 1.46 5.02 1.27
C ILE A 113 1.43 4.83 -0.23
N THR A 114 0.25 4.62 -0.80
CA THR A 114 0.12 4.26 -2.22
C THR A 114 0.62 5.38 -3.11
N ILE A 115 0.26 6.63 -2.82
CA ILE A 115 0.71 7.79 -3.59
C ILE A 115 2.23 7.92 -3.50
N LYS A 116 2.80 7.89 -2.29
CA LYS A 116 4.25 8.01 -2.11
C LYS A 116 5.03 6.92 -2.84
N LEU A 117 4.55 5.68 -2.80
CA LEU A 117 5.21 4.58 -3.50
C LEU A 117 5.08 4.67 -5.03
N LEU A 118 3.98 5.20 -5.54
CA LEU A 118 3.84 5.49 -6.97
C LEU A 118 4.83 6.58 -7.40
N GLU A 119 4.96 7.66 -6.64
CA GLU A 119 5.96 8.71 -6.86
C GLU A 119 7.39 8.18 -6.85
N ASP A 120 7.71 7.30 -5.90
CA ASP A 120 9.05 6.73 -5.72
C ASP A 120 9.45 5.71 -6.81
N ASN A 121 8.48 5.02 -7.43
CA ASN A 121 8.75 3.83 -8.23
C ASN A 121 8.17 3.86 -9.66
N SER A 122 7.40 4.87 -10.02
CA SER A 122 6.73 4.95 -11.31
C SER A 122 6.98 6.30 -11.96
N SER A 123 7.40 6.29 -13.22
CA SER A 123 7.61 7.54 -13.98
C SER A 123 6.31 8.14 -14.51
N ASP A 124 5.27 7.33 -14.63
CA ASP A 124 3.95 7.74 -15.08
C ASP A 124 2.87 6.93 -14.36
N PHE A 125 1.95 7.63 -13.72
CA PHE A 125 0.82 7.06 -13.00
C PHE A 125 -0.31 8.10 -12.93
N ARG A 126 -1.49 7.64 -12.53
CA ARG A 126 -2.66 8.50 -12.36
C ARG A 126 -3.21 8.38 -10.95
N ILE A 127 -3.62 9.51 -10.39
CA ILE A 127 -4.39 9.57 -9.16
C ILE A 127 -5.80 10.02 -9.51
N GLU A 128 -6.77 9.22 -9.15
CA GLU A 128 -8.19 9.53 -9.26
C GLU A 128 -8.76 9.84 -7.88
N GLU A 129 -9.48 10.94 -7.78
CA GLU A 129 -10.21 11.29 -6.56
C GLU A 129 -11.34 10.28 -6.31
N PHE A 130 -11.78 10.16 -5.06
CA PHE A 130 -12.89 9.29 -4.73
C PHE A 130 -14.16 9.68 -5.49
N LYS A 131 -14.78 8.69 -6.12
CA LYS A 131 -16.11 8.79 -6.71
C LYS A 131 -16.93 7.59 -6.24
N PRO A 132 -18.20 7.77 -5.82
CA PRO A 132 -19.05 6.67 -5.37
C PRO A 132 -19.55 5.81 -6.57
N PHE A 133 -18.64 5.51 -7.48
CA PHE A 133 -18.84 4.78 -8.72
C PHE A 133 -17.62 3.90 -9.00
N GLY A 134 -17.82 2.73 -9.56
CA GLY A 134 -16.78 1.78 -9.92
C GLY A 134 -16.90 0.49 -9.13
N SER A 135 -15.82 -0.01 -8.57
CA SER A 135 -15.74 -1.30 -7.92
C SER A 135 -16.09 -1.26 -6.42
N ASP A 136 -15.60 -2.23 -5.64
CA ASP A 136 -16.01 -2.49 -4.25
C ASP A 136 -15.59 -1.41 -3.25
N GLU A 137 -14.61 -0.56 -3.57
CA GLU A 137 -14.18 0.52 -2.68
C GLU A 137 -15.35 1.45 -2.30
N ARG A 138 -16.32 1.63 -3.18
CA ARG A 138 -17.54 2.42 -2.88
C ARG A 138 -18.40 1.81 -1.77
N GLN A 139 -18.39 0.49 -1.60
CA GLN A 139 -19.12 -0.20 -0.52
C GLN A 139 -18.37 -0.04 0.80
N TYR A 140 -17.07 -0.26 0.79
CA TYR A 140 -16.21 -0.06 1.96
C TYR A 140 -16.21 1.39 2.45
N CYS A 141 -16.31 2.35 1.53
CA CYS A 141 -16.35 3.78 1.81
C CYS A 141 -17.77 4.36 2.02
N SER A 142 -18.80 3.52 2.12
CA SER A 142 -20.18 3.99 2.33
C SER A 142 -20.33 4.75 3.67
N PRO A 143 -21.27 5.70 3.79
CA PRO A 143 -21.33 6.64 4.93
C PRO A 143 -21.38 5.97 6.32
N GLY A 144 -22.06 4.84 6.44
CA GLY A 144 -22.20 4.12 7.71
C GLY A 144 -21.03 3.19 8.04
N ILE A 145 -20.04 3.05 7.13
CA ILE A 145 -18.89 2.15 7.21
C ILE A 145 -17.60 2.95 7.18
N ASN A 146 -17.36 3.70 6.12
CA ASN A 146 -16.29 4.69 5.96
C ASN A 146 -14.87 4.16 6.24
N LEU A 147 -14.55 2.98 5.71
CA LEU A 147 -13.22 2.38 5.84
C LEU A 147 -12.18 3.07 4.94
N PRO A 148 -10.92 3.13 5.37
CA PRO A 148 -9.82 3.67 4.57
C PRO A 148 -9.37 2.68 3.50
N ILE A 149 -10.18 2.50 2.45
CA ILE A 149 -9.94 1.54 1.38
C ILE A 149 -9.98 2.27 0.03
N GLY A 150 -8.84 2.27 -0.66
CA GLY A 150 -8.71 2.74 -2.05
C GLY A 150 -8.71 1.59 -3.05
N SER A 151 -8.47 1.89 -4.33
CA SER A 151 -8.34 0.89 -5.38
C SER A 151 -7.08 1.15 -6.19
N LEU A 152 -6.21 0.15 -6.31
CA LEU A 152 -5.00 0.24 -7.11
C LEU A 152 -5.08 -0.75 -8.27
N MET A 153 -4.91 -0.21 -9.47
CA MET A 153 -5.02 -0.94 -10.74
C MET A 153 -3.98 -0.46 -11.76
N LYS A 154 -3.89 -1.14 -12.88
CA LYS A 154 -3.22 -0.62 -14.08
C LYS A 154 -4.17 0.35 -14.78
N THR A 155 -4.58 0.06 -16.01
CA THR A 155 -5.59 0.89 -16.67
C THR A 155 -6.93 0.77 -15.96
N MET A 156 -7.53 1.91 -15.63
CA MET A 156 -8.82 1.95 -14.96
C MET A 156 -9.91 1.28 -15.82
N TYR A 157 -10.81 0.56 -15.18
CA TYR A 157 -12.01 0.01 -15.80
C TYR A 157 -12.72 1.08 -16.66
N TYR A 158 -13.39 0.66 -17.73
CA TYR A 158 -13.98 1.52 -18.78
C TYR A 158 -12.96 2.36 -19.59
N LYS A 159 -11.64 2.24 -19.37
CA LYS A 159 -10.61 3.04 -20.03
C LYS A 159 -9.73 2.25 -20.99
N PHE A 160 -10.01 0.97 -21.20
CA PHE A 160 -9.34 0.13 -22.20
C PHE A 160 -10.39 -0.55 -23.10
N PRO A 161 -10.10 -0.69 -24.42
CA PRO A 161 -11.06 -1.21 -25.39
C PRO A 161 -11.48 -2.66 -25.14
N GLU A 162 -10.62 -3.44 -24.50
CA GLU A 162 -10.84 -4.86 -24.19
C GLU A 162 -11.84 -5.06 -23.05
N TYR A 163 -12.16 -4.00 -22.29
CA TYR A 163 -13.04 -4.06 -21.12
C TYR A 163 -14.39 -4.69 -21.45
N HIS A 164 -14.76 -5.74 -20.70
CA HIS A 164 -16.00 -6.51 -20.86
C HIS A 164 -16.19 -7.11 -22.26
N THR A 165 -15.11 -7.45 -22.95
CA THR A 165 -15.13 -8.13 -24.24
C THR A 165 -14.29 -9.40 -24.22
N SER A 166 -14.43 -10.26 -25.23
CA SER A 166 -13.59 -11.45 -25.40
C SER A 166 -12.11 -11.13 -25.72
N ALA A 167 -11.78 -9.86 -25.97
CA ALA A 167 -10.41 -9.39 -26.12
C ALA A 167 -9.69 -9.22 -24.77
N ASP A 168 -10.41 -9.23 -23.65
CA ASP A 168 -9.81 -9.34 -22.31
C ASP A 168 -9.38 -10.79 -22.04
N ASN A 169 -8.25 -11.15 -22.62
CA ASN A 169 -7.71 -12.51 -22.67
C ASN A 169 -6.21 -12.54 -22.33
N LEU A 170 -5.56 -13.70 -22.50
CA LEU A 170 -4.14 -13.90 -22.18
C LEU A 170 -3.17 -13.20 -23.16
N GLU A 171 -3.63 -12.65 -24.28
CA GLU A 171 -2.81 -11.81 -25.16
C GLU A 171 -2.73 -10.38 -24.61
N PHE A 172 -3.80 -9.91 -23.95
CA PHE A 172 -3.87 -8.60 -23.32
C PHE A 172 -3.16 -8.57 -21.97
N VAL A 173 -3.35 -9.60 -21.14
CA VAL A 173 -2.68 -9.72 -19.83
C VAL A 173 -1.26 -10.26 -20.01
N THR A 174 -0.26 -9.54 -19.52
CA THR A 174 1.14 -9.93 -19.68
C THR A 174 1.80 -10.32 -18.34
N PRO A 175 2.75 -11.29 -18.36
CA PRO A 175 3.51 -11.64 -17.15
C PRO A 175 4.25 -10.44 -16.55
N LYS A 176 4.82 -9.56 -17.40
CA LYS A 176 5.53 -8.35 -16.96
C LYS A 176 4.61 -7.39 -16.21
N SER A 177 3.37 -7.24 -16.67
CA SER A 177 2.38 -6.37 -16.01
C SER A 177 1.95 -6.94 -14.67
N LEU A 178 1.68 -8.24 -14.59
CA LEU A 178 1.36 -8.94 -13.34
C LEU A 178 2.52 -8.84 -12.35
N GLU A 179 3.76 -9.05 -12.80
CA GLU A 179 4.95 -8.89 -11.96
C GLU A 179 5.08 -7.47 -11.41
N SER A 180 4.93 -6.45 -12.26
CA SER A 180 5.00 -5.05 -11.80
C SER A 180 3.92 -4.72 -10.79
N SER A 181 2.71 -5.26 -10.97
CA SER A 181 1.61 -5.11 -10.01
C SER A 181 1.91 -5.82 -8.70
N PHE A 182 2.42 -7.05 -8.76
CA PHE A 182 2.84 -7.80 -7.57
C PHE A 182 3.91 -7.03 -6.78
N LEU A 183 4.95 -6.53 -7.46
CA LEU A 183 6.03 -5.77 -6.81
C LEU A 183 5.52 -4.48 -6.15
N MET A 184 4.55 -3.78 -6.76
CA MET A 184 3.95 -2.59 -6.17
C MET A 184 3.15 -2.94 -4.90
N TYR A 185 2.29 -3.94 -4.95
CA TYR A 185 1.54 -4.40 -3.77
C TYR A 185 2.46 -4.95 -2.68
N HIS A 186 3.55 -5.61 -3.05
CA HIS A 186 4.55 -6.09 -2.09
C HIS A 186 5.27 -4.91 -1.39
N LYS A 187 5.62 -3.85 -2.12
CA LYS A 187 6.18 -2.63 -1.53
C LYS A 187 5.19 -1.93 -0.60
N ILE A 188 3.88 -1.91 -0.95
CA ILE A 188 2.85 -1.38 -0.06
C ILE A 188 2.81 -2.20 1.23
N TYR A 189 2.83 -3.53 1.14
CA TYR A 189 2.90 -4.41 2.30
C TYR A 189 4.14 -4.14 3.15
N GLU A 190 5.34 -4.06 2.55
CA GLU A 190 6.57 -3.76 3.28
C GLU A 190 6.51 -2.39 3.95
N THR A 191 5.97 -1.39 3.28
CA THR A 191 5.81 -0.05 3.87
C THR A 191 4.84 -0.04 5.05
N LEU A 192 3.74 -0.81 4.99
CA LEU A 192 2.81 -0.98 6.10
C LEU A 192 3.49 -1.60 7.32
N GLU A 193 4.39 -2.56 7.11
CA GLU A 193 5.15 -3.22 8.19
C GLU A 193 6.31 -2.37 8.72
N ASP A 194 6.94 -1.58 7.86
CA ASP A 194 8.17 -0.85 8.16
C ASP A 194 7.95 0.61 8.59
N ASN A 195 6.72 1.12 8.47
CA ASN A 195 6.42 2.48 8.90
C ASN A 195 6.23 2.55 10.41
N ASP A 196 7.23 3.07 11.07
CA ASP A 196 7.31 3.18 12.51
C ASP A 196 7.53 4.64 12.94
N TYR A 197 7.34 4.88 14.23
CA TYR A 197 7.63 6.14 14.91
C TYR A 197 8.94 6.01 15.69
N TYR A 198 9.71 7.08 15.75
CA TYR A 198 10.99 7.11 16.43
C TYR A 198 11.13 8.35 17.32
N GLU A 199 11.89 8.19 18.41
CA GLU A 199 12.35 9.28 19.26
C GLU A 199 13.85 9.50 19.04
N ASN A 200 14.27 10.76 18.87
CA ASN A 200 15.67 11.16 18.84
C ASN A 200 16.26 11.08 20.25
N LEU A 201 17.31 10.29 20.43
CA LEU A 201 17.98 10.14 21.73
C LEU A 201 18.89 11.31 22.10
N ASN A 202 19.11 12.26 21.17
CA ASN A 202 19.86 13.48 21.39
C ASN A 202 19.08 14.67 20.82
N PRO A 203 17.90 15.02 21.39
CA PRO A 203 16.98 15.97 20.77
C PRO A 203 17.45 17.44 20.86
N MET A 204 18.47 17.73 21.66
CA MET A 204 19.03 19.07 21.80
C MET A 204 20.18 19.27 20.84
N CYS A 205 19.86 19.88 19.69
CA CYS A 205 20.81 20.14 18.62
C CYS A 205 21.31 18.90 17.87
N GLU A 206 22.27 19.07 16.98
CA GLU A 206 22.78 18.00 16.13
C GLU A 206 23.86 17.16 16.86
N PRO A 207 23.75 15.82 16.89
CA PRO A 207 24.81 14.98 17.40
C PRO A 207 26.03 14.98 16.47
N GLN A 208 27.21 14.67 17.00
CA GLN A 208 28.44 14.63 16.20
C GLN A 208 28.46 13.40 15.28
N LEU A 209 27.95 13.55 14.07
CA LEU A 209 27.78 12.49 13.07
C LEU A 209 29.12 12.01 12.48
N SER A 210 30.09 12.92 12.32
CA SER A 210 31.41 12.58 11.72
C SER A 210 32.18 11.53 12.52
N LYS A 211 32.13 11.56 13.87
CA LYS A 211 32.75 10.54 14.72
C LYS A 211 32.13 9.15 14.57
N ARG A 212 30.89 9.09 14.07
CA ARG A 212 30.14 7.85 13.83
C ARG A 212 30.24 7.39 12.38
N GLY A 213 31.02 8.08 11.54
CA GLY A 213 31.12 7.78 10.10
C GLY A 213 29.83 8.07 9.30
N LEU A 214 28.91 8.85 9.88
CA LEU A 214 27.62 9.18 9.28
C LEU A 214 27.61 10.51 8.52
N ARG A 215 28.72 11.23 8.53
CA ARG A 215 28.91 12.45 7.75
C ARG A 215 30.28 12.43 7.10
N ASN A 216 30.33 12.64 5.78
CA ASN A 216 31.58 12.77 5.04
C ASN A 216 32.30 14.07 5.38
N ASN A 217 33.66 14.06 5.35
CA ASN A 217 34.48 15.21 5.66
C ASN A 217 34.16 16.40 4.75
N ILE A 218 34.12 17.57 5.35
CA ILE A 218 33.75 18.85 4.78
C ILE A 218 34.86 19.35 3.86
N GLY A 219 34.54 19.58 2.58
CA GLY A 219 35.40 20.28 1.63
C GLY A 219 35.06 19.96 0.18
N GLY A 220 34.47 20.91 -0.55
CA GLY A 220 34.12 20.81 -1.97
C GLY A 220 32.68 21.20 -2.28
N PRO A 221 32.27 21.31 -3.57
CA PRO A 221 30.91 21.56 -3.96
C PRO A 221 30.02 20.42 -3.43
N LYS A 222 29.00 20.77 -2.67
CA LYS A 222 28.02 19.80 -2.14
C LYS A 222 27.18 19.29 -3.29
N GLU A 223 27.47 18.10 -3.81
CA GLU A 223 26.41 17.25 -4.33
C GLU A 223 25.54 16.89 -3.12
N THR A 224 24.28 17.28 -3.17
CA THR A 224 23.29 16.88 -2.16
C THR A 224 23.19 15.38 -2.16
N ASN A 225 23.90 14.75 -1.24
CA ASN A 225 23.81 13.31 -1.07
C ASN A 225 22.50 13.01 -0.33
N ASN A 226 21.51 12.48 -1.04
CA ASN A 226 20.20 12.09 -0.50
C ASN A 226 20.32 11.28 0.80
N PHE A 227 21.39 10.52 0.97
CA PHE A 227 21.68 9.79 2.21
C PHE A 227 21.91 10.73 3.40
N GLN A 228 22.72 11.77 3.21
CA GLN A 228 22.99 12.75 4.27
C GLN A 228 21.74 13.57 4.61
N GLU A 229 21.01 13.99 3.58
CA GLU A 229 19.76 14.71 3.73
C GLU A 229 18.72 13.86 4.49
N SER A 230 18.65 12.56 4.18
CA SER A 230 17.76 11.64 4.91
C SER A 230 18.10 11.56 6.40
N ILE A 231 19.38 11.49 6.75
CA ILE A 231 19.83 11.50 8.16
C ILE A 231 19.38 12.77 8.86
N ASP A 232 19.60 13.94 8.24
CA ASP A 232 19.27 15.22 8.82
C ASP A 232 17.73 15.36 9.04
N TRP A 233 16.93 14.92 8.06
CA TRP A 233 15.46 14.87 8.18
C TRP A 233 14.99 13.94 9.30
N ILE A 234 15.52 12.72 9.38
CA ILE A 234 15.11 11.74 10.38
C ILE A 234 15.46 12.24 11.78
N LEU A 235 16.69 12.74 12.00
CA LEU A 235 17.09 13.27 13.31
C LEU A 235 16.25 14.46 13.75
N ASN A 236 15.83 15.30 12.81
CA ASN A 236 15.01 16.48 13.13
C ASN A 236 13.55 16.13 13.41
N MET A 237 13.01 15.13 12.74
CA MET A 237 11.58 14.79 12.82
C MET A 237 11.27 13.53 13.65
N SER A 238 12.27 12.89 14.26
CA SER A 238 12.06 11.78 15.20
C SER A 238 11.68 12.33 16.57
N ASP A 239 10.45 12.82 16.68
CA ASP A 239 9.85 13.47 17.86
C ASP A 239 8.77 12.58 18.52
N GLY A 240 8.54 11.37 17.99
CA GLY A 240 7.48 10.46 18.41
C GLY A 240 6.12 10.72 17.75
N GLU A 241 5.94 11.83 17.05
CA GLU A 241 4.67 12.21 16.40
C GLU A 241 4.69 11.99 14.88
N ASN A 242 5.87 12.06 14.25
CA ASN A 242 6.06 11.84 12.83
C ASN A 242 6.52 10.41 12.54
N SER A 243 5.81 9.70 11.66
CA SER A 243 6.23 8.40 11.15
C SER A 243 7.30 8.54 10.07
N LEU A 244 8.00 7.44 9.74
CA LEU A 244 8.95 7.43 8.62
C LEU A 244 8.30 7.82 7.29
N LEU A 245 7.02 7.48 7.10
CA LEU A 245 6.25 7.88 5.92
C LEU A 245 6.02 9.39 5.89
N ASP A 246 5.66 10.00 7.01
CA ASP A 246 5.48 11.45 7.09
C ASP A 246 6.80 12.18 6.79
N ILE A 247 7.92 11.65 7.28
CA ILE A 247 9.27 12.15 6.96
C ILE A 247 9.56 12.01 5.46
N ALA A 248 9.27 10.86 4.86
CA ALA A 248 9.49 10.62 3.43
C ALA A 248 8.66 11.56 2.54
N ILE A 249 7.39 11.80 2.91
CA ILE A 249 6.52 12.73 2.20
C ILE A 249 7.04 14.16 2.32
N LYS A 250 7.35 14.60 3.54
CA LYS A 250 7.78 15.99 3.80
C LYS A 250 9.14 16.33 3.19
N SER A 251 10.07 15.38 3.21
CA SER A 251 11.41 15.54 2.62
C SER A 251 11.44 15.36 1.10
N ASN A 252 10.40 14.80 0.52
CA ASN A 252 10.36 14.35 -0.88
C ASN A 252 11.46 13.31 -1.21
N LEU A 253 11.96 12.58 -0.21
CA LEU A 253 12.88 11.46 -0.36
C LEU A 253 12.13 10.14 -0.40
N SER A 254 12.70 9.12 -1.03
CA SER A 254 12.02 7.82 -1.12
C SER A 254 11.87 7.16 0.26
N PHE A 255 10.71 6.51 0.49
CA PHE A 255 10.46 5.80 1.74
C PHE A 255 11.55 4.75 2.04
N GLY A 256 11.98 4.00 1.04
CA GLY A 256 13.04 2.99 1.21
C GLY A 256 14.38 3.58 1.67
N LEU A 257 14.72 4.78 1.21
CA LEU A 257 15.93 5.48 1.66
C LEU A 257 15.79 5.97 3.10
N ILE A 258 14.66 6.56 3.45
CA ILE A 258 14.35 7.01 4.81
C ILE A 258 14.40 5.81 5.77
N LYS A 259 13.75 4.69 5.45
CA LYS A 259 13.79 3.47 6.26
C LYS A 259 15.22 2.95 6.46
N LYS A 260 15.99 2.84 5.38
CA LYS A 260 17.39 2.42 5.45
C LYS A 260 18.23 3.33 6.35
N CYS A 261 18.04 4.64 6.28
CA CYS A 261 18.75 5.59 7.12
C CYS A 261 18.29 5.52 8.58
N ALA A 262 17.00 5.30 8.84
CA ALA A 262 16.47 5.09 10.18
C ALA A 262 17.11 3.85 10.84
N ASP A 263 17.21 2.73 10.14
CA ASP A 263 17.87 1.52 10.63
C ASP A 263 19.35 1.76 11.01
N ILE A 264 20.04 2.57 10.19
CA ILE A 264 21.43 2.96 10.47
C ILE A 264 21.51 3.84 11.73
N LEU A 265 20.61 4.80 11.87
CA LEU A 265 20.56 5.70 13.03
C LEU A 265 20.19 4.96 14.31
N GLU A 266 19.25 4.04 14.27
CA GLU A 266 18.87 3.18 15.39
C GLU A 266 20.04 2.28 15.82
N LYS A 267 20.71 1.63 14.87
CA LYS A 267 21.91 0.83 15.14
C LYS A 267 23.03 1.65 15.80
N ASN A 268 23.13 2.95 15.48
CA ASN A 268 24.09 3.88 16.08
C ASN A 268 23.57 4.53 17.37
N GLN A 269 22.42 4.10 17.89
CA GLN A 269 21.82 4.61 19.13
C GLN A 269 21.58 6.12 19.08
N LEU A 270 21.16 6.64 17.92
CA LEU A 270 20.79 8.05 17.73
C LEU A 270 19.28 8.26 17.78
N ILE A 271 18.52 7.26 17.38
CA ILE A 271 17.07 7.21 17.48
C ILE A 271 16.65 5.87 18.09
N LYS A 272 15.42 5.83 18.62
CA LYS A 272 14.81 4.62 19.19
C LYS A 272 13.39 4.50 18.68
N LYS A 273 13.02 3.31 18.22
CA LYS A 273 11.64 2.96 17.87
C LYS A 273 10.75 2.97 19.10
N ILE A 274 9.50 3.48 18.98
CA ILE A 274 8.49 3.56 20.02
C ILE A 274 7.20 2.84 19.64
#